data_7cd6f41e78cfe1bfee7e9e01caf966d6
#
_entry.id   7cd6f41e78cfe1bfee7e9e01caf966d6
#
_cell.length_a   1.000
_cell.length_b   1.000
_cell.length_c   1.000
_cell.angle_alpha   90.00
_cell.angle_beta   90.00
_cell.angle_gamma   90.00
#
_symmetry.space_group_name_H-M   'P 1'
#
loop_
_entity.id
_entity.type
_entity.pdbx_description
1 polymer ?
#
loop_
_entity_poly.entity_id
_entity_poly.type
_entity_poly.pdbx_seq_one_letter_code
_entity_poly.pdbx_strand_id
1 'polypeptide(L)'
;MHWKNLANYDYLGAYSLEGKADEVVLTIKDINPQLVTAEGGKSENCIVASFEETNVDGVEVKPMVLNKTNCKTIEKIYKTGEIENWIGKKIKVFATTTKFARDIVPCLRIKAEVPVAEVYACEVCGTVMDKKTYLATKKAYGAGVCSADCKAKYLSEKSNEENKETKGE
;
A
#
# COMPACT_ATOMS: atom_id res chain seq x y z
N MET A 1 -25.80 -1.72 -11.26
CA MET A 1 -25.06 -1.21 -10.07
C MET A 1 -25.15 -2.27 -8.98
N HIS A 2 -24.01 -2.70 -8.41
CA HIS A 2 -24.03 -3.73 -7.36
C HIS A 2 -24.40 -3.06 -6.03
N TRP A 3 -25.23 -3.71 -5.20
CA TRP A 3 -25.73 -3.15 -3.92
C TRP A 3 -24.60 -2.74 -2.95
N LYS A 4 -23.45 -3.44 -2.99
CA LYS A 4 -22.25 -3.08 -2.22
C LYS A 4 -21.72 -1.66 -2.52
N ASN A 5 -21.99 -1.13 -3.73
CA ASN A 5 -21.56 0.22 -4.11
C ASN A 5 -22.49 1.31 -3.55
N LEU A 6 -23.63 0.92 -3.00
CA LEU A 6 -24.58 1.80 -2.35
C LEU A 6 -24.42 1.83 -0.82
N ALA A 7 -23.65 0.88 -0.26
CA ALA A 7 -23.35 0.86 1.16
C ALA A 7 -22.31 1.93 1.47
N ASN A 8 -22.68 2.87 2.34
CA ASN A 8 -21.72 3.87 2.85
C ASN A 8 -20.94 3.22 4.00
N TYR A 9 -19.75 2.76 3.69
CA TYR A 9 -18.86 2.20 4.70
C TYR A 9 -17.98 3.31 5.26
N ASP A 10 -18.12 3.60 6.53
CA ASP A 10 -17.39 4.67 7.24
C ASP A 10 -15.91 4.30 7.48
N TYR A 11 -15.58 3.01 7.37
CA TYR A 11 -14.24 2.48 7.66
C TYR A 11 -13.64 1.75 6.46
N LEU A 12 -12.30 1.74 6.41
CA LEU A 12 -11.54 0.95 5.45
C LEU A 12 -11.79 -0.54 5.71
N GLY A 13 -12.20 -1.26 4.68
CA GLY A 13 -12.48 -2.70 4.71
C GLY A 13 -11.82 -3.43 3.55
N ALA A 14 -11.88 -4.77 3.55
CA ALA A 14 -11.33 -5.58 2.46
C ALA A 14 -11.90 -5.20 1.08
N TYR A 15 -13.18 -4.83 1.04
CA TYR A 15 -13.88 -4.34 -0.15
C TYR A 15 -13.24 -3.07 -0.75
N SER A 16 -12.54 -2.27 0.07
CA SER A 16 -11.92 -1.02 -0.39
C SER A 16 -10.73 -1.28 -1.31
N LEU A 17 -10.06 -2.42 -1.14
CA LEU A 17 -8.90 -2.84 -1.94
C LEU A 17 -9.30 -3.69 -3.15
N GLU A 18 -10.51 -4.28 -3.14
CA GLU A 18 -10.97 -5.24 -4.16
C GLU A 18 -10.93 -4.62 -5.56
N GLY A 19 -10.19 -5.24 -6.47
CA GLY A 19 -10.03 -4.80 -7.85
C GLY A 19 -9.19 -3.52 -8.06
N LYS A 20 -8.54 -3.01 -7.00
CA LYS A 20 -7.73 -1.78 -7.05
C LYS A 20 -6.27 -2.02 -6.68
N ALA A 21 -6.01 -2.61 -5.52
CA ALA A 21 -4.67 -2.87 -5.04
C ALA A 21 -4.63 -4.15 -4.20
N ASP A 22 -3.55 -4.91 -4.30
CA ASP A 22 -3.32 -6.10 -3.46
C ASP A 22 -2.93 -5.69 -2.04
N GLU A 23 -2.20 -4.59 -1.92
CA GLU A 23 -1.75 -4.00 -0.66
C GLU A 23 -1.58 -2.49 -0.78
N VAL A 24 -1.71 -1.77 0.33
CA VAL A 24 -1.48 -0.33 0.42
C VAL A 24 -0.58 0.00 1.59
N VAL A 25 0.29 0.99 1.41
CA VAL A 25 1.13 1.54 2.49
C VAL A 25 0.49 2.80 3.00
N LEU A 26 0.21 2.84 4.30
CA LEU A 26 -0.48 3.94 4.97
C LEU A 26 0.36 4.45 6.14
N THR A 27 0.38 5.77 6.32
CA THR A 27 1.02 6.44 7.45
C THR A 27 -0.03 6.73 8.52
N ILE A 28 0.17 6.22 9.72
CA ILE A 28 -0.75 6.44 10.85
C ILE A 28 -0.68 7.91 11.26
N LYS A 29 -1.78 8.63 11.10
CA LYS A 29 -1.93 10.02 11.48
C LYS A 29 -2.37 10.17 12.93
N ASP A 30 -3.32 9.35 13.35
CA ASP A 30 -3.91 9.40 14.68
C ASP A 30 -4.56 8.06 15.04
N ILE A 31 -4.65 7.76 16.34
CA ILE A 31 -5.29 6.54 16.85
C ILE A 31 -6.14 6.91 18.05
N ASN A 32 -7.43 6.63 17.94
CA ASN A 32 -8.39 6.95 19.00
C ASN A 32 -9.36 5.80 19.29
N PRO A 33 -9.76 5.61 20.56
CA PRO A 33 -10.89 4.75 20.86
C PRO A 33 -12.18 5.41 20.36
N GLN A 34 -12.99 4.65 19.62
CA GLN A 34 -14.28 5.10 19.11
C GLN A 34 -15.35 4.04 19.33
N LEU A 35 -16.58 4.47 19.54
CA LEU A 35 -17.75 3.58 19.58
C LEU A 35 -18.15 3.25 18.14
N VAL A 36 -17.89 2.02 17.72
CA VAL A 36 -18.20 1.54 16.36
C VAL A 36 -19.45 0.66 16.44
N THR A 37 -20.44 0.98 15.63
CA THR A 37 -21.66 0.18 15.52
C THR A 37 -21.51 -0.80 14.38
N ALA A 38 -21.53 -2.10 14.69
CA ALA A 38 -21.49 -3.17 13.71
C ALA A 38 -22.83 -3.37 12.99
N GLU A 39 -22.84 -4.06 11.86
CA GLU A 39 -24.06 -4.57 11.25
C GLU A 39 -24.84 -5.42 12.27
N GLY A 40 -26.10 -5.02 12.54
CA GLY A 40 -26.92 -5.61 13.62
C GLY A 40 -27.09 -4.72 14.84
N GLY A 41 -26.58 -3.47 14.83
CA GLY A 41 -26.84 -2.44 15.83
C GLY A 41 -26.08 -2.61 17.15
N LYS A 42 -25.16 -3.57 17.25
CA LYS A 42 -24.31 -3.75 18.42
C LYS A 42 -23.12 -2.80 18.34
N SER A 43 -22.97 -1.96 19.37
CA SER A 43 -21.85 -1.00 19.45
C SER A 43 -20.76 -1.53 20.38
N GLU A 44 -19.51 -1.42 19.96
CA GLU A 44 -18.33 -1.79 20.72
C GLU A 44 -17.29 -0.66 20.68
N ASN A 45 -16.55 -0.49 21.79
CA ASN A 45 -15.40 0.40 21.79
C ASN A 45 -14.26 -0.25 21.01
N CYS A 46 -13.89 0.37 19.90
CA CYS A 46 -12.83 -0.09 19.01
C CYS A 46 -11.69 0.93 18.96
N ILE A 47 -10.49 0.46 18.72
CA ILE A 47 -9.34 1.31 18.38
C ILE A 47 -9.44 1.62 16.90
N VAL A 48 -9.47 2.90 16.53
CA VAL A 48 -9.59 3.36 15.15
C VAL A 48 -8.36 4.18 14.80
N ALA A 49 -7.66 3.78 13.73
CA ALA A 49 -6.55 4.52 13.14
C ALA A 49 -7.04 5.37 11.97
N SER A 50 -6.64 6.62 11.92
CA SER A 50 -6.73 7.49 10.75
C SER A 50 -5.36 7.61 10.09
N PHE A 51 -5.33 7.98 8.80
CA PHE A 51 -4.13 7.98 7.98
C PHE A 51 -3.88 9.36 7.38
N GLU A 52 -2.63 9.62 6.99
CA GLU A 52 -2.26 10.86 6.29
C GLU A 52 -2.72 10.84 4.84
N GLU A 53 -2.68 9.66 4.22
CA GLU A 53 -3.09 9.46 2.85
C GLU A 53 -4.62 9.47 2.74
N THR A 54 -5.15 10.12 1.69
CA THR A 54 -6.57 10.12 1.35
C THR A 54 -6.90 9.19 0.18
N ASN A 55 -5.90 8.92 -0.67
CA ASN A 55 -6.00 7.99 -1.80
C ASN A 55 -4.64 7.36 -2.09
N VAL A 56 -4.60 6.03 -2.22
CA VAL A 56 -3.40 5.27 -2.60
C VAL A 56 -3.78 4.25 -3.66
N ASP A 57 -3.14 4.31 -4.82
CA ASP A 57 -3.34 3.37 -5.94
C ASP A 57 -4.83 3.20 -6.34
N GLY A 58 -5.62 4.29 -6.25
CA GLY A 58 -7.07 4.29 -6.53
C GLY A 58 -7.96 3.81 -5.38
N VAL A 59 -7.37 3.45 -4.25
CA VAL A 59 -8.09 3.13 -3.01
C VAL A 59 -8.35 4.43 -2.24
N GLU A 60 -9.62 4.76 -2.02
CA GLU A 60 -10.01 5.82 -1.09
C GLU A 60 -9.68 5.36 0.34
N VAL A 61 -8.80 6.10 1.01
CA VAL A 61 -8.34 5.77 2.36
C VAL A 61 -9.30 6.36 3.39
N LYS A 62 -9.93 5.48 4.15
CA LYS A 62 -10.81 5.78 5.27
C LYS A 62 -10.16 5.34 6.59
N PRO A 63 -10.64 5.81 7.74
CA PRO A 63 -10.19 5.27 9.03
C PRO A 63 -10.35 3.75 9.08
N MET A 64 -9.46 3.06 9.76
CA MET A 64 -9.46 1.61 9.89
C MET A 64 -9.66 1.18 11.34
N VAL A 65 -10.60 0.27 11.57
CA VAL A 65 -10.74 -0.40 12.87
C VAL A 65 -9.58 -1.38 13.07
N LEU A 66 -8.77 -1.14 14.08
CA LEU A 66 -7.67 -2.01 14.47
C LEU A 66 -8.17 -3.10 15.42
N ASN A 67 -8.32 -4.30 14.90
CA ASN A 67 -8.60 -5.46 15.75
C ASN A 67 -7.34 -5.90 16.51
N LYS A 68 -7.53 -6.75 17.53
CA LYS A 68 -6.45 -7.25 18.40
C LYS A 68 -5.27 -7.88 17.62
N THR A 69 -5.54 -8.55 16.49
CA THR A 69 -4.51 -9.15 15.65
C THR A 69 -3.66 -8.08 14.98
N ASN A 70 -4.28 -7.04 14.43
CA ASN A 70 -3.60 -5.92 13.79
C ASN A 70 -2.78 -5.11 14.82
N CYS A 71 -3.32 -4.83 16.00
CA CYS A 71 -2.58 -4.17 17.09
C CYS A 71 -1.32 -4.96 17.47
N LYS A 72 -1.43 -6.28 17.68
CA LYS A 72 -0.28 -7.15 17.97
C LYS A 72 0.77 -7.16 16.83
N THR A 73 0.33 -7.03 15.59
CA THR A 73 1.24 -6.95 14.46
C THR A 73 2.02 -5.64 14.48
N ILE A 74 1.36 -4.50 14.72
CA ILE A 74 2.03 -3.19 14.86
C ILE A 74 3.02 -3.20 16.03
N GLU A 75 2.60 -3.69 17.19
CA GLU A 75 3.44 -3.87 18.38
C GLU A 75 4.70 -4.70 18.05
N LYS A 76 4.54 -5.81 17.34
CA LYS A 76 5.66 -6.66 16.92
C LYS A 76 6.64 -5.94 15.99
N ILE A 77 6.13 -5.16 15.02
CA ILE A 77 6.93 -4.42 14.04
C ILE A 77 7.73 -3.31 14.72
N TYR A 78 7.07 -2.50 15.56
CA TYR A 78 7.65 -1.30 16.16
C TYR A 78 8.17 -1.50 17.59
N LYS A 79 8.06 -2.72 18.15
CA LYS A 79 8.56 -3.09 19.47
C LYS A 79 8.00 -2.23 20.62
N THR A 80 6.80 -1.73 20.47
CA THR A 80 6.10 -0.93 21.47
C THR A 80 4.59 -1.16 21.41
N GLY A 81 3.97 -1.32 22.58
CA GLY A 81 2.51 -1.41 22.73
C GLY A 81 1.82 -0.07 22.95
N GLU A 82 2.61 1.01 23.11
CA GLU A 82 2.10 2.36 23.31
C GLU A 82 1.62 2.95 21.98
N ILE A 83 0.34 3.24 21.89
CA ILE A 83 -0.30 3.68 20.63
C ILE A 83 0.21 5.04 20.15
N GLU A 84 0.64 5.90 21.07
CA GLU A 84 1.22 7.20 20.76
C GLU A 84 2.52 7.05 19.94
N ASN A 85 3.28 5.99 20.16
CA ASN A 85 4.50 5.68 19.42
C ASN A 85 4.23 5.10 18.02
N TRP A 86 2.99 4.78 17.69
CA TRP A 86 2.60 4.32 16.36
C TRP A 86 2.27 5.48 15.41
N ILE A 87 2.00 6.68 15.95
CA ILE A 87 1.72 7.87 15.15
C ILE A 87 2.94 8.22 14.28
N GLY A 88 2.73 8.54 13.01
CA GLY A 88 3.78 8.80 12.02
C GLY A 88 4.46 7.53 11.48
N LYS A 89 4.11 6.33 11.97
CA LYS A 89 4.65 5.07 11.46
C LYS A 89 3.86 4.58 10.25
N LYS A 90 4.57 3.94 9.32
CA LYS A 90 3.98 3.35 8.12
C LYS A 90 3.61 1.90 8.34
N ILE A 91 2.43 1.51 7.92
CA ILE A 91 1.96 0.12 7.93
C ILE A 91 1.58 -0.31 6.51
N LYS A 92 1.77 -1.58 6.22
CA LYS A 92 1.36 -2.19 4.95
C LYS A 92 0.11 -3.02 5.20
N VAL A 93 -1.00 -2.60 4.61
CA VAL A 93 -2.33 -3.21 4.79
C VAL A 93 -2.69 -4.00 3.55
N PHE A 94 -3.23 -5.20 3.72
CA PHE A 94 -3.70 -6.07 2.65
C PHE A 94 -5.01 -6.75 3.00
N ALA A 95 -5.78 -7.11 1.96
CA ALA A 95 -7.00 -7.86 2.10
C ALA A 95 -6.73 -9.37 2.16
N THR A 96 -7.42 -10.07 3.06
CA THR A 96 -7.38 -11.51 3.20
C THR A 96 -8.69 -12.03 3.77
N THR A 97 -8.76 -13.30 4.10
CA THR A 97 -9.92 -13.91 4.75
C THR A 97 -9.57 -14.45 6.13
N THR A 98 -10.55 -14.49 7.02
CA THR A 98 -10.41 -15.09 8.35
C THR A 98 -11.66 -15.91 8.68
N LYS A 99 -11.51 -16.91 9.55
CA LYS A 99 -12.66 -17.63 10.09
C LYS A 99 -13.32 -16.80 11.18
N PHE A 100 -14.62 -16.58 11.04
CA PHE A 100 -15.46 -16.00 12.07
C PHE A 100 -16.64 -16.94 12.32
N ALA A 101 -16.69 -17.55 13.49
CA ALA A 101 -17.59 -18.66 13.83
C ALA A 101 -17.46 -19.82 12.82
N ARG A 102 -18.47 -20.03 11.96
CA ARG A 102 -18.49 -21.09 10.93
C ARG A 102 -18.19 -20.57 9.52
N ASP A 103 -18.11 -19.25 9.35
CA ASP A 103 -17.97 -18.60 8.05
C ASP A 103 -16.55 -18.11 7.80
N ILE A 104 -16.18 -18.04 6.53
CA ILE A 104 -14.96 -17.37 6.06
C ILE A 104 -15.36 -15.97 5.61
N VAL A 105 -14.82 -14.97 6.30
CA VAL A 105 -15.14 -13.55 6.03
C VAL A 105 -13.91 -12.78 5.56
N PRO A 106 -14.08 -11.84 4.63
CA PRO A 106 -12.99 -10.96 4.22
C PRO A 106 -12.59 -10.02 5.35
N CYS A 107 -11.30 -9.78 5.49
CA CYS A 107 -10.77 -8.86 6.50
C CYS A 107 -9.50 -8.17 6.02
N LEU A 108 -9.14 -7.06 6.67
CA LEU A 108 -7.85 -6.41 6.50
C LEU A 108 -6.85 -6.93 7.54
N ARG A 109 -5.62 -7.11 7.09
CA ARG A 109 -4.47 -7.46 7.92
C ARG A 109 -3.29 -6.53 7.63
N ILE A 110 -2.43 -6.39 8.61
CA ILE A 110 -1.18 -5.64 8.50
C ILE A 110 -0.04 -6.65 8.31
N LYS A 111 0.82 -6.44 7.32
CA LYS A 111 2.02 -7.26 7.14
C LYS A 111 2.98 -7.06 8.31
N ALA A 112 3.59 -8.15 8.77
CA ALA A 112 4.53 -8.14 9.89
C ALA A 112 5.94 -7.68 9.47
N GLU A 113 6.01 -6.61 8.68
CA GLU A 113 7.24 -5.99 8.19
C GLU A 113 7.10 -4.46 8.21
N VAL A 114 8.19 -3.76 8.49
CA VAL A 114 8.24 -2.30 8.34
C VAL A 114 8.22 -2.00 6.85
N PRO A 115 7.26 -1.19 6.36
CA PRO A 115 7.28 -0.77 4.96
C PRO A 115 8.55 0.03 4.69
N VAL A 116 9.45 -0.53 3.88
CA VAL A 116 10.59 0.21 3.35
C VAL A 116 10.04 1.17 2.29
N ALA A 117 10.40 2.44 2.35
CA ALA A 117 10.12 3.36 1.29
C ALA A 117 10.84 2.84 0.03
N GLU A 118 10.07 2.38 -0.95
CA GLU A 118 10.63 2.00 -2.24
C GLU A 118 11.16 3.29 -2.90
N VAL A 119 12.47 3.43 -2.90
CA VAL A 119 13.14 4.54 -3.59
C VAL A 119 13.28 4.13 -5.05
N TYR A 120 12.50 4.75 -5.90
CA TYR A 120 12.63 4.60 -7.34
C TYR A 120 13.67 5.60 -7.84
N ALA A 121 14.77 5.11 -8.38
CA ALA A 121 15.83 5.93 -8.93
C ALA A 121 15.98 5.67 -10.44
N CYS A 122 16.32 6.72 -11.18
CA CYS A 122 16.65 6.62 -12.60
C CYS A 122 17.81 5.65 -12.81
N GLU A 123 17.63 4.66 -13.66
CA GLU A 123 18.66 3.63 -13.93
C GLU A 123 19.89 4.18 -14.69
N VAL A 124 19.80 5.43 -15.20
CA VAL A 124 20.90 6.09 -15.94
C VAL A 124 21.68 7.09 -15.06
N CYS A 125 20.98 7.95 -14.31
CA CYS A 125 21.62 9.02 -13.54
C CYS A 125 21.46 8.92 -12.02
N GLY A 126 20.70 7.93 -11.52
CA GLY A 126 20.46 7.74 -10.09
C GLY A 126 19.51 8.73 -9.43
N THR A 127 18.96 9.70 -10.15
CA THR A 127 18.02 10.68 -9.60
C THR A 127 16.75 10.00 -9.10
N VAL A 128 16.35 10.32 -7.87
CA VAL A 128 15.11 9.80 -7.28
C VAL A 128 13.91 10.35 -8.05
N MET A 129 12.96 9.47 -8.35
CA MET A 129 11.77 9.78 -9.11
C MET A 129 10.53 9.12 -8.47
N ASP A 130 9.36 9.59 -8.83
CA ASP A 130 8.11 9.01 -8.35
C ASP A 130 7.84 7.62 -8.96
N LYS A 131 7.12 6.77 -8.21
CA LYS A 131 6.78 5.39 -8.61
C LYS A 131 6.07 5.35 -9.96
N LYS A 132 5.13 6.27 -10.19
CA LYS A 132 4.31 6.30 -11.41
C LYS A 132 5.16 6.53 -12.65
N THR A 133 6.05 7.52 -12.61
CA THR A 133 6.99 7.82 -13.69
C THR A 133 7.98 6.68 -13.91
N TYR A 134 8.53 6.10 -12.84
CA TYR A 134 9.43 4.94 -12.93
C TYR A 134 8.76 3.76 -13.62
N LEU A 135 7.57 3.35 -13.18
CA LEU A 135 6.85 2.22 -13.76
C LEU A 135 6.40 2.47 -15.20
N ALA A 136 5.96 3.71 -15.51
CA ALA A 136 5.56 4.09 -16.86
C ALA A 136 6.74 4.01 -17.84
N THR A 137 7.90 4.57 -17.46
CA THR A 137 9.10 4.54 -18.31
C THR A 137 9.69 3.13 -18.41
N LYS A 138 9.68 2.37 -17.32
CA LYS A 138 10.13 0.97 -17.33
C LYS A 138 9.28 0.09 -18.25
N LYS A 139 7.96 0.27 -18.23
CA LYS A 139 7.04 -0.42 -19.15
C LYS A 139 7.26 -0.02 -20.62
N ALA A 140 7.51 1.28 -20.86
CA ALA A 140 7.65 1.81 -22.22
C ALA A 140 9.00 1.52 -22.87
N TYR A 141 10.07 1.51 -22.08
CA TYR A 141 11.47 1.48 -22.61
C TYR A 141 12.33 0.35 -22.05
N GLY A 142 11.83 -0.40 -21.07
CA GLY A 142 12.57 -1.45 -20.37
C GLY A 142 13.41 -0.95 -19.19
N ALA A 143 13.47 0.38 -18.96
CA ALA A 143 14.20 0.99 -17.86
C ALA A 143 13.43 2.17 -17.24
N GLY A 144 13.63 2.40 -15.94
CA GLY A 144 13.11 3.58 -15.23
C GLY A 144 14.01 4.79 -15.52
N VAL A 145 13.53 5.75 -16.32
CA VAL A 145 14.32 6.93 -16.72
C VAL A 145 13.60 8.22 -16.38
N CYS A 146 14.33 9.21 -15.84
CA CYS A 146 13.75 10.44 -15.30
C CYS A 146 13.51 11.54 -16.36
N SER A 147 14.20 11.50 -17.50
CA SER A 147 14.17 12.53 -18.54
C SER A 147 14.35 11.98 -19.94
N ALA A 148 14.09 12.81 -20.95
CA ALA A 148 14.35 12.47 -22.35
C ALA A 148 15.83 12.21 -22.63
N ASP A 149 16.74 12.93 -21.97
CA ASP A 149 18.18 12.75 -22.11
C ASP A 149 18.64 11.40 -21.56
N CYS A 150 18.13 11.01 -20.38
CA CYS A 150 18.41 9.70 -19.80
C CYS A 150 17.85 8.56 -20.66
N LYS A 151 16.67 8.76 -21.26
CA LYS A 151 16.09 7.83 -22.22
C LYS A 151 16.99 7.65 -23.46
N ALA A 152 17.44 8.77 -24.06
CA ALA A 152 18.30 8.74 -25.24
C ALA A 152 19.63 8.00 -24.95
N LYS A 153 20.22 8.29 -23.78
CA LYS A 153 21.45 7.62 -23.34
C LYS A 153 21.25 6.12 -23.14
N TYR A 154 20.19 5.71 -22.45
CA TYR A 154 19.86 4.29 -22.26
C TYR A 154 19.68 3.55 -23.59
N LEU A 155 18.94 4.11 -24.54
CA LEU A 155 18.69 3.50 -25.84
C LEU A 155 19.98 3.40 -26.70
N SER A 156 20.88 4.40 -26.61
CA SER A 156 22.17 4.36 -27.29
C SER A 156 23.12 3.29 -26.74
N GLU A 157 23.13 3.11 -25.41
CA GLU A 157 23.91 2.06 -24.75
C GLU A 157 23.41 0.67 -25.13
N LYS A 158 22.08 0.47 -25.11
CA LYS A 158 21.46 -0.80 -25.50
C LYS A 158 21.71 -1.18 -26.94
N SER A 159 21.64 -0.23 -27.90
CA SER A 159 21.94 -0.50 -29.31
C SER A 159 23.42 -0.84 -29.56
N ASN A 160 24.33 -0.33 -28.71
CA ASN A 160 25.76 -0.67 -28.79
C ASN A 160 26.04 -2.07 -28.23
N GLU A 161 25.29 -2.55 -27.26
CA GLU A 161 25.40 -3.91 -26.70
C GLU A 161 24.92 -4.95 -27.72
N GLU A 162 23.76 -4.73 -28.34
CA GLU A 162 23.21 -5.62 -29.38
C GLU A 162 24.15 -5.73 -30.61
N ASN A 163 24.84 -4.64 -30.97
CA ASN A 163 25.84 -4.65 -32.07
C ASN A 163 27.16 -5.36 -31.72
N LYS A 164 27.48 -5.56 -30.45
CA LYS A 164 28.66 -6.31 -30.01
C LYS A 164 28.42 -7.82 -30.00
N GLU A 165 27.21 -8.26 -29.68
CA GLU A 165 26.87 -9.69 -29.70
C GLU A 165 26.79 -10.27 -31.13
N THR A 166 26.44 -9.44 -32.13
CA THR A 166 26.35 -9.88 -33.54
C THR A 166 27.69 -9.90 -34.28
N LYS A 167 28.82 -9.43 -33.71
CA LYS A 167 30.16 -9.44 -34.30
C LYS A 167 31.12 -10.45 -33.69
N GLY A 168 30.61 -11.35 -32.85
CA GLY A 168 31.39 -12.38 -32.14
C GLY A 168 31.20 -13.81 -32.66
N GLU A 169 30.69 -14.02 -33.88
CA GLU A 169 30.72 -15.32 -34.60
C GLU A 169 31.67 -15.30 -35.76
#